data_9c9c55ad0aecca88f70baab1aa4b019d
#
_entry.id   9c9c55ad0aecca88f70baab1aa4b019d
#
_cell.length_a   1.000
_cell.length_b   1.000
_cell.length_c   1.000
_cell.angle_alpha   90.00
_cell.angle_beta   90.00
_cell.angle_gamma   90.00
#
_symmetry.space_group_name_H-M   'P 1'
#
loop_
_entity.id
_entity.type
_entity.pdbx_description
1 polymer ?
#
loop_
_entity_poly.entity_id
_entity_poly.type
_entity_poly.pdbx_seq_one_letter_code
_entity_poly.pdbx_strand_id
1 'polypeptide(L)'
;MNDAKNYEFLEHTADAYIAAYGRDLAEAFENAATAMFDVMTQVEKVNVEVEDSVEVEGMDEHALLYSWLEELLGKSDINGILYSKFKVLDIEETPEGWRLKAKIWGQKFDPEKHPQKVGVKAVTYHRMEILKKKNKVALKFILDV
;
A
#
# COMPACT_ATOMS: atom_id res chain seq x y z
N MET A 1 21.69 -1.77 14.96
CA MET A 1 21.01 -2.57 14.08
C MET A 1 19.68 -2.02 13.73
N ASN A 2 19.40 -2.07 12.54
CA ASN A 2 18.22 -1.41 12.08
C ASN A 2 17.15 -2.38 11.63
N ASP A 3 16.26 -2.67 12.54
CA ASP A 3 15.13 -3.52 12.22
C ASP A 3 13.88 -2.72 12.01
N ALA A 4 14.03 -1.41 11.91
CA ALA A 4 12.89 -0.55 11.88
C ALA A 4 12.40 -0.24 10.47
N LYS A 5 12.81 -1.01 9.50
CA LYS A 5 12.33 -0.83 8.14
C LYS A 5 10.84 -1.12 8.07
N ASN A 6 10.10 -0.20 7.48
CA ASN A 6 8.69 -0.39 7.20
C ASN A 6 8.46 -1.06 5.85
N TYR A 7 9.35 -0.81 4.92
CA TYR A 7 9.32 -1.44 3.61
C TYR A 7 10.70 -1.33 2.97
N GLU A 8 10.90 -2.08 1.90
CA GLU A 8 12.10 -1.93 1.09
C GLU A 8 11.80 -2.35 -0.34
N PHE A 9 12.57 -1.77 -1.26
CA PHE A 9 12.46 -2.10 -2.67
C PHE A 9 13.44 -3.21 -2.97
N LEU A 10 12.92 -4.33 -3.44
CA LEU A 10 13.72 -5.50 -3.76
C LEU A 10 14.20 -5.39 -5.20
N GLU A 11 15.30 -6.03 -5.51
CA GLU A 11 15.86 -5.95 -6.84
C GLU A 11 14.98 -6.66 -7.85
N HIS A 12 14.61 -5.95 -8.93
CA HIS A 12 13.84 -6.50 -10.01
C HIS A 12 14.07 -5.66 -11.25
N THR A 13 14.14 -6.28 -12.41
CA THR A 13 14.63 -5.59 -13.59
C THR A 13 13.61 -4.65 -14.25
N ALA A 14 12.32 -4.97 -14.21
CA ALA A 14 11.33 -4.25 -15.00
C ALA A 14 10.21 -3.61 -14.17
N ASP A 15 10.01 -4.06 -12.96
CA ASP A 15 8.87 -3.65 -12.14
C ASP A 15 9.34 -3.20 -10.78
N ALA A 16 8.42 -2.68 -9.97
CA ALA A 16 8.72 -2.34 -8.60
C ALA A 16 8.42 -3.55 -7.71
N TYR A 17 9.44 -4.17 -7.19
CA TYR A 17 9.31 -5.32 -6.28
C TYR A 17 9.53 -4.81 -4.85
N ILE A 18 8.52 -4.99 -4.00
CA ILE A 18 8.46 -4.35 -2.69
C ILE A 18 8.25 -5.39 -1.60
N ALA A 19 8.96 -5.22 -0.49
CA ALA A 19 8.66 -5.93 0.75
C ALA A 19 8.19 -4.89 1.78
N ALA A 20 7.02 -5.10 2.37
CA ALA A 20 6.47 -4.22 3.40
C ALA A 20 6.31 -5.01 4.69
N TYR A 21 6.63 -4.38 5.80
CA TYR A 21 6.69 -5.05 7.10
C TYR A 21 5.78 -4.38 8.10
N GLY A 22 5.34 -5.15 9.10
CA GLY A 22 4.57 -4.63 10.21
C GLY A 22 4.58 -5.61 11.36
N ARG A 23 4.15 -5.16 12.54
CA ARG A 23 4.02 -6.02 13.71
C ARG A 23 2.84 -6.97 13.57
N ASP A 24 1.86 -6.55 12.78
CA ASP A 24 0.68 -7.33 12.47
C ASP A 24 0.27 -7.04 11.04
N LEU A 25 -0.80 -7.70 10.61
CA LEU A 25 -1.26 -7.58 9.24
C LEU A 25 -1.70 -6.15 8.91
N ALA A 26 -2.39 -5.49 9.85
CA ALA A 26 -2.87 -4.12 9.63
C ALA A 26 -1.71 -3.16 9.38
N GLU A 27 -0.68 -3.21 10.20
CA GLU A 27 0.48 -2.32 10.02
C GLU A 27 1.22 -2.63 8.72
N ALA A 28 1.34 -3.92 8.37
CA ALA A 28 2.00 -4.29 7.12
C ALA A 28 1.23 -3.77 5.91
N PHE A 29 -0.10 -3.81 5.96
CA PHE A 29 -0.94 -3.25 4.89
C PHE A 29 -0.76 -1.73 4.78
N GLU A 30 -0.69 -1.04 5.93
CA GLU A 30 -0.43 0.41 5.92
C GLU A 30 0.91 0.72 5.27
N ASN A 31 1.93 -0.03 5.62
CA ASN A 31 3.27 0.20 5.09
C ASN A 31 3.38 -0.19 3.61
N ALA A 32 2.62 -1.19 3.16
CA ALA A 32 2.55 -1.54 1.75
C ALA A 32 1.98 -0.38 0.93
N ALA A 33 0.94 0.27 1.45
CA ALA A 33 0.34 1.43 0.79
C ALA A 33 1.33 2.59 0.70
N THR A 34 2.03 2.87 1.80
CA THR A 34 3.04 3.92 1.82
C THR A 34 4.12 3.65 0.77
N ALA A 35 4.57 2.40 0.69
CA ALA A 35 5.59 2.02 -0.28
C ALA A 35 5.12 2.22 -1.72
N MET A 36 3.87 1.87 -2.02
CA MET A 36 3.34 2.07 -3.37
C MET A 36 3.37 3.54 -3.77
N PHE A 37 2.95 4.43 -2.87
CA PHE A 37 2.97 5.86 -3.18
C PHE A 37 4.39 6.40 -3.24
N ASP A 38 5.34 5.81 -2.52
CA ASP A 38 6.74 6.22 -2.59
C ASP A 38 7.40 5.79 -3.91
N VAL A 39 6.83 4.84 -4.62
CA VAL A 39 7.26 4.55 -6.00
C VAL A 39 6.88 5.72 -6.92
N MET A 40 5.72 6.32 -6.68
CA MET A 40 5.18 7.34 -7.58
C MET A 40 5.70 8.74 -7.28
N THR A 41 6.06 9.02 -6.03
CA THR A 41 6.50 10.34 -5.59
C THR A 41 7.42 10.18 -4.38
N GLN A 42 7.83 11.29 -3.78
CA GLN A 42 8.45 11.25 -2.45
C GLN A 42 7.32 11.40 -1.44
N VAL A 43 6.91 10.28 -0.85
CA VAL A 43 5.70 10.22 -0.03
C VAL A 43 5.79 11.15 1.20
N GLU A 44 7.00 11.39 1.71
CA GLU A 44 7.16 12.29 2.85
C GLU A 44 6.85 13.75 2.50
N LYS A 45 6.79 14.10 1.22
CA LYS A 45 6.43 15.45 0.79
C LYS A 45 4.93 15.64 0.61
N VAL A 46 4.15 14.59 0.79
CA VAL A 46 2.70 14.65 0.63
C VAL A 46 2.08 14.98 1.99
N ASN A 47 1.43 16.13 2.09
CA ASN A 47 0.82 16.56 3.35
C ASN A 47 -0.50 15.84 3.61
N VAL A 48 -0.88 15.79 4.89
CA VAL A 48 -2.12 15.18 5.35
C VAL A 48 -3.19 16.27 5.35
N GLU A 49 -3.84 16.47 4.20
CA GLU A 49 -4.82 17.55 4.02
C GLU A 49 -6.23 17.05 3.72
N VAL A 50 -6.33 15.97 2.95
CA VAL A 50 -7.61 15.41 2.52
C VAL A 50 -7.78 14.04 3.14
N GLU A 51 -8.94 13.78 3.71
CA GLU A 51 -9.26 12.49 4.31
C GLU A 51 -10.26 11.74 3.44
N ASP A 52 -10.09 10.42 3.34
CA ASP A 52 -11.03 9.56 2.65
C ASP A 52 -11.15 8.23 3.39
N SER A 53 -12.16 7.46 3.06
CA SER A 53 -12.40 6.15 3.66
C SER A 53 -12.36 5.08 2.58
N VAL A 54 -11.88 3.89 2.98
CA VAL A 54 -11.75 2.76 2.07
C VAL A 54 -12.29 1.51 2.75
N GLU A 55 -13.06 0.74 2.00
CA GLU A 55 -13.49 -0.57 2.44
C GLU A 55 -13.30 -1.54 1.27
N VAL A 56 -12.56 -2.63 1.51
CA VAL A 56 -12.31 -3.62 0.47
C VAL A 56 -12.49 -5.02 1.02
N GLU A 57 -12.68 -5.98 0.12
CA GLU A 57 -12.86 -7.38 0.45
C GLU A 57 -12.00 -8.23 -0.46
N GLY A 58 -11.71 -9.45 0.00
CA GLY A 58 -11.01 -10.44 -0.79
C GLY A 58 -11.35 -11.83 -0.27
N MET A 59 -11.30 -12.84 -1.15
CA MET A 59 -11.63 -14.19 -0.72
C MET A 59 -10.54 -14.79 0.15
N ASP A 60 -9.32 -14.27 0.07
CA ASP A 60 -8.22 -14.64 0.96
C ASP A 60 -7.35 -13.41 1.20
N GLU A 61 -6.27 -13.59 1.96
CA GLU A 61 -5.41 -12.45 2.32
C GLU A 61 -4.67 -11.89 1.11
N HIS A 62 -4.29 -12.72 0.16
CA HIS A 62 -3.63 -12.26 -1.06
C HIS A 62 -4.58 -11.38 -1.88
N ALA A 63 -5.82 -11.83 -2.05
CA ALA A 63 -6.83 -11.05 -2.76
C ALA A 63 -7.14 -9.75 -2.02
N LEU A 64 -7.12 -9.78 -0.67
CA LEU A 64 -7.35 -8.58 0.11
C LEU A 64 -6.24 -7.55 -0.11
N LEU A 65 -4.99 -7.99 -0.12
CA LEU A 65 -3.86 -7.10 -0.39
C LEU A 65 -3.96 -6.50 -1.79
N TYR A 66 -4.29 -7.33 -2.77
CA TYR A 66 -4.50 -6.87 -4.14
C TYR A 66 -5.60 -5.80 -4.18
N SER A 67 -6.75 -6.08 -3.58
CA SER A 67 -7.89 -5.15 -3.59
C SER A 67 -7.56 -3.85 -2.88
N TRP A 68 -6.82 -3.92 -1.77
CA TRP A 68 -6.39 -2.75 -1.00
C TRP A 68 -5.55 -1.82 -1.87
N LEU A 69 -4.50 -2.36 -2.46
CA LEU A 69 -3.58 -1.54 -3.26
C LEU A 69 -4.26 -1.02 -4.53
N GLU A 70 -5.09 -1.85 -5.17
CA GLU A 70 -5.78 -1.45 -6.39
C GLU A 70 -6.79 -0.35 -6.12
N GLU A 71 -7.52 -0.44 -5.01
CA GLU A 71 -8.49 0.60 -4.63
C GLU A 71 -7.78 1.94 -4.39
N LEU A 72 -6.64 1.92 -3.70
CA LEU A 72 -5.88 3.12 -3.44
C LEU A 72 -5.35 3.74 -4.73
N LEU A 73 -4.85 2.91 -5.62
CA LEU A 73 -4.35 3.38 -6.91
C LEU A 73 -5.48 4.02 -7.72
N GLY A 74 -6.64 3.37 -7.77
CA GLY A 74 -7.79 3.89 -8.50
C GLY A 74 -8.29 5.21 -7.94
N LYS A 75 -8.39 5.32 -6.60
CA LYS A 75 -8.82 6.58 -5.97
C LYS A 75 -7.84 7.70 -6.27
N SER A 76 -6.56 7.41 -6.22
CA SER A 76 -5.53 8.39 -6.54
C SER A 76 -5.68 8.89 -7.97
N ASP A 77 -5.85 7.96 -8.91
CA ASP A 77 -5.98 8.32 -10.32
C ASP A 77 -7.23 9.14 -10.60
N ILE A 78 -8.36 8.72 -10.03
CA ILE A 78 -9.64 9.39 -10.28
C ILE A 78 -9.67 10.77 -9.64
N ASN A 79 -9.19 10.89 -8.41
CA ASN A 79 -9.33 12.12 -7.64
C ASN A 79 -8.14 13.08 -7.80
N GLY A 80 -7.04 12.63 -8.39
CA GLY A 80 -5.84 13.46 -8.50
C GLY A 80 -5.18 13.72 -7.15
N ILE A 81 -5.30 12.76 -6.22
CA ILE A 81 -4.77 12.89 -4.87
C ILE A 81 -3.68 11.87 -4.66
N LEU A 82 -2.56 12.30 -4.09
CA LEU A 82 -1.52 11.40 -3.61
C LEU A 82 -1.78 11.13 -2.13
N TYR A 83 -1.84 9.87 -1.74
CA TYR A 83 -2.06 9.50 -0.36
C TYR A 83 -0.75 9.18 0.32
N SER A 84 -0.63 9.57 1.61
CA SER A 84 0.63 9.43 2.34
C SER A 84 0.45 8.88 3.74
N LYS A 85 -0.77 8.84 4.26
CA LYS A 85 -1.04 8.32 5.59
C LYS A 85 -2.19 7.34 5.50
N PHE A 86 -2.03 6.20 6.16
CA PHE A 86 -2.99 5.11 6.08
C PHE A 86 -3.22 4.56 7.48
N LYS A 87 -4.48 4.41 7.85
CA LYS A 87 -4.84 3.82 9.15
C LYS A 87 -5.87 2.72 8.91
N VAL A 88 -5.44 1.48 9.06
CA VAL A 88 -6.35 0.34 8.99
C VAL A 88 -7.12 0.29 10.30
N LEU A 89 -8.44 0.50 10.22
CA LEU A 89 -9.30 0.50 11.38
C LEU A 89 -9.72 -0.91 11.76
N ASP A 90 -9.90 -1.77 10.76
CA ASP A 90 -10.37 -3.12 10.97
C ASP A 90 -9.91 -3.99 9.81
N ILE A 91 -9.38 -5.16 10.12
CA ILE A 91 -9.02 -6.17 9.13
C ILE A 91 -9.37 -7.51 9.74
N GLU A 92 -10.30 -8.23 9.12
CA GLU A 92 -10.84 -9.44 9.75
C GLU A 92 -11.28 -10.45 8.73
N GLU A 93 -11.22 -11.69 9.14
CA GLU A 93 -11.78 -12.80 8.38
C GLU A 93 -13.28 -12.89 8.64
N THR A 94 -14.03 -13.11 7.58
CA THR A 94 -15.49 -13.25 7.64
C THR A 94 -15.87 -14.61 7.05
N PRO A 95 -17.13 -15.04 7.17
CA PRO A 95 -17.54 -16.31 6.54
C PRO A 95 -17.33 -16.33 5.03
N GLU A 96 -17.35 -15.18 4.36
CA GLU A 96 -17.19 -15.09 2.91
C GLU A 96 -15.76 -14.77 2.48
N GLY A 97 -14.84 -14.57 3.41
CA GLY A 97 -13.46 -14.20 3.07
C GLY A 97 -12.89 -13.20 4.04
N TRP A 98 -12.26 -12.16 3.52
CA TRP A 98 -11.60 -11.12 4.33
C TRP A 98 -12.17 -9.75 4.00
N ARG A 99 -12.18 -8.86 5.00
CA ARG A 99 -12.64 -7.49 4.84
C ARG A 99 -11.66 -6.55 5.55
N LEU A 100 -11.49 -5.35 4.96
CA LEU A 100 -10.64 -4.32 5.51
C LEU A 100 -11.36 -2.99 5.44
N LYS A 101 -11.28 -2.22 6.52
CA LYS A 101 -11.75 -0.83 6.56
C LYS A 101 -10.60 0.06 7.00
N ALA A 102 -10.46 1.21 6.35
CA ALA A 102 -9.34 2.09 6.63
C ALA A 102 -9.74 3.54 6.39
N LYS A 103 -8.98 4.43 7.01
CA LYS A 103 -8.98 5.85 6.66
C LYS A 103 -7.65 6.18 6.03
N ILE A 104 -7.69 7.06 5.04
CA ILE A 104 -6.51 7.45 4.30
C ILE A 104 -6.48 8.96 4.16
N TRP A 105 -5.28 9.52 4.11
CA TRP A 105 -5.08 10.97 4.01
C TRP A 105 -4.01 11.25 2.99
N GLY A 106 -4.18 12.39 2.32
CA GLY A 106 -3.19 12.83 1.36
C GLY A 106 -3.41 14.25 0.94
N GLN A 107 -2.89 14.57 -0.22
CA GLN A 107 -2.89 15.94 -0.72
C GLN A 107 -3.08 15.88 -2.23
N LYS A 108 -3.80 16.87 -2.76
CA LYS A 108 -3.93 16.98 -4.21
C LYS A 108 -2.55 17.09 -4.84
N PHE A 109 -2.35 16.37 -5.94
CA PHE A 109 -1.06 16.38 -6.64
C PHE A 109 -0.70 17.80 -7.06
N ASP A 110 0.52 18.21 -6.70
CA ASP A 110 1.08 19.52 -7.05
C ASP A 110 2.43 19.27 -7.72
N PRO A 111 2.52 19.50 -9.03
CA PRO A 111 3.78 19.19 -9.75
C PRO A 111 4.98 20.03 -9.28
N GLU A 112 4.74 21.15 -8.61
CA GLU A 112 5.85 21.96 -8.08
C GLU A 112 6.37 21.42 -6.75
N LYS A 113 5.57 20.64 -6.05
CA LYS A 113 5.93 20.12 -4.74
C LYS A 113 6.24 18.63 -4.76
N HIS A 114 5.47 17.87 -5.54
CA HIS A 114 5.54 16.43 -5.56
C HIS A 114 6.33 15.93 -6.76
N PRO A 115 7.54 15.39 -6.57
CA PRO A 115 8.28 14.86 -7.73
C PRO A 115 7.53 13.68 -8.34
N GLN A 116 7.52 13.64 -9.66
CA GLN A 116 6.96 12.50 -10.37
C GLN A 116 8.09 11.51 -10.63
N LYS A 117 8.04 10.35 -9.97
CA LYS A 117 9.04 9.32 -10.12
C LYS A 117 8.63 8.33 -11.20
N VAL A 118 7.80 7.35 -10.86
CA VAL A 118 7.36 6.32 -11.79
C VAL A 118 5.88 6.12 -11.62
N GLY A 119 5.12 6.05 -12.72
CA GLY A 119 3.70 5.76 -12.65
C GLY A 119 3.47 4.28 -12.41
N VAL A 120 2.60 3.95 -11.47
CA VAL A 120 2.19 2.57 -11.23
C VAL A 120 0.99 2.29 -12.12
N LYS A 121 1.13 1.32 -13.03
CA LYS A 121 0.07 0.96 -13.97
C LYS A 121 -0.90 -0.03 -13.38
N ALA A 122 -0.41 -0.97 -12.58
CA ALA A 122 -1.27 -2.04 -12.05
C ALA A 122 -0.62 -2.72 -10.85
N VAL A 123 -1.47 -3.26 -9.99
CA VAL A 123 -1.07 -4.19 -8.94
C VAL A 123 -1.14 -5.59 -9.55
N THR A 124 -0.21 -6.46 -9.19
CA THR A 124 -0.17 -7.82 -9.74
C THR A 124 -0.14 -8.85 -8.63
N TYR A 125 -0.53 -10.08 -8.97
CA TYR A 125 -0.38 -11.22 -8.05
C TYR A 125 0.98 -11.89 -8.22
N HIS A 126 1.76 -11.47 -9.20
CA HIS A 126 3.01 -12.15 -9.50
C HIS A 126 3.96 -12.04 -8.31
N ARG A 127 4.45 -13.20 -7.85
CA ARG A 127 5.38 -13.32 -6.70
C ARG A 127 4.84 -12.71 -5.41
N MET A 128 3.53 -12.58 -5.27
CA MET A 128 2.95 -12.08 -4.02
C MET A 128 3.13 -13.12 -2.92
N GLU A 129 3.62 -12.66 -1.76
CA GLU A 129 3.83 -13.52 -0.60
C GLU A 129 3.35 -12.79 0.65
N ILE A 130 2.77 -13.55 1.56
CA ILE A 130 2.40 -13.05 2.89
C ILE A 130 3.02 -14.01 3.89
N LEU A 131 4.00 -13.52 4.63
CA LEU A 131 4.78 -14.33 5.58
C LEU A 131 4.49 -13.81 6.98
N LYS A 132 3.97 -14.69 7.83
CA LYS A 132 3.58 -14.33 9.19
C LYS A 132 4.45 -15.04 10.19
N LYS A 133 5.04 -14.29 11.11
CA LYS A 133 5.73 -14.79 12.27
C LYS A 133 5.20 -14.06 13.49
N LYS A 134 5.54 -14.53 14.67
CA LYS A 134 5.10 -13.86 15.90
C LYS A 134 5.62 -12.43 15.89
N ASN A 135 4.72 -11.48 15.99
CA ASN A 135 5.01 -10.05 16.03
C ASN A 135 5.71 -9.52 14.79
N LYS A 136 5.61 -10.22 13.64
CA LYS A 136 6.15 -9.71 12.40
C LYS A 136 5.40 -10.30 11.21
N VAL A 137 4.95 -9.41 10.33
CA VAL A 137 4.33 -9.77 9.06
C VAL A 137 5.15 -9.15 7.95
N ALA A 138 5.43 -9.90 6.90
CA ALA A 138 6.10 -9.41 5.71
C ALA A 138 5.20 -9.66 4.51
N LEU A 139 4.99 -8.62 3.72
CA LEU A 139 4.22 -8.68 2.47
C LEU A 139 5.18 -8.41 1.34
N LYS A 140 5.20 -9.28 0.34
CA LYS A 140 6.01 -9.05 -0.87
C LYS A 140 5.09 -8.99 -2.07
N PHE A 141 5.31 -8.02 -2.93
CA PHE A 141 4.44 -7.84 -4.09
C PHE A 141 5.16 -7.06 -5.18
N ILE A 142 4.68 -7.21 -6.40
CA ILE A 142 5.23 -6.54 -7.57
C ILE A 142 4.17 -5.63 -8.15
N LEU A 143 4.57 -4.39 -8.43
CA LEU A 143 3.75 -3.41 -9.13
C LEU A 143 4.26 -3.27 -10.56
N ASP A 144 3.34 -3.25 -11.51
CA ASP A 144 3.66 -2.98 -12.91
C ASP A 144 3.83 -1.47 -13.08
N VAL A 145 4.98 -1.07 -13.57
CA VAL A 145 5.33 0.35 -13.70
C VAL A 145 5.67 0.74 -15.14
#